data_95578eee75ebe9bd2c4286a5e42b07c5
#
_entry.id   95578eee75ebe9bd2c4286a5e42b07c5
#
_cell.length_a   1.000
_cell.length_b   1.000
_cell.length_c   1.000
_cell.angle_alpha   90.00
_cell.angle_beta   90.00
_cell.angle_gamma   90.00
#
_symmetry.space_group_name_H-M   'P 1'
#
loop_
_entity.id
_entity.type
_entity.pdbx_description
1 polymer ?
#
loop_
_entity_poly.entity_id
_entity_poly.type
_entity_poly.pdbx_seq_one_letter_code
_entity_poly.pdbx_strand_id
1 'polypeptide(L)'
;MTEQERPTYARRLGPFSATMVVVGGIIGAGIFLNPAIVAQRVGSAGLTLVAWGVGALIALAGALCFGELGSRRPRAGGGYVYLREAFGPLPAFLYGWALLLVMATGAIGAVAVTFARYTVALAGWAPGVTVPLAIAAIILLSAVNYVGVRPGAVVQNVFTLLKLAALAALIVAGVVAIAGGHHAPAALEAASPGTVGELVRALGAALVPVLFAFGGWQQSNFVAEEIIAPERNLPRAIVLGVIIVVVVYLLANVAYLGALGAGGLAASSAPAADTMERLAGPAGKTLISAGIAVSTFGFLNLVILVSPRVYQTMAADGSFLPQLARLHPRYRTPAAAIVFQCAWAVLLTLSGTYGQLLDWVVFGDWIFFGLAVATLFVYRRREAVLAGAGPGGAAAASAGGSYRALGYPVTPALFVAAAAYVVVSSVLANPTNALYGTLLLLAGVPVFLFWRRRARA
;
A
#
# COMPACT_ATOMS: atom_id res chain seq x y z
N MET A 1 26.19 6.67 -18.60
CA MET A 1 25.06 7.45 -19.15
C MET A 1 25.00 8.78 -18.41
N THR A 2 25.12 9.89 -19.11
CA THR A 2 24.90 11.22 -18.57
C THR A 2 23.41 11.38 -18.20
N GLU A 3 23.08 12.33 -17.32
CA GLU A 3 21.67 12.56 -16.87
C GLU A 3 20.72 12.87 -18.05
N GLN A 4 21.26 13.38 -19.18
CA GLN A 4 20.55 13.68 -20.42
C GLN A 4 20.20 12.45 -21.28
N GLU A 5 20.83 11.29 -21.06
CA GLU A 5 20.61 10.06 -21.84
C GLU A 5 19.64 9.07 -21.19
N ARG A 6 19.07 9.41 -20.04
CA ARG A 6 18.10 8.52 -19.37
C ARG A 6 16.78 8.51 -20.15
N PRO A 7 16.23 7.31 -20.44
CA PRO A 7 14.92 7.22 -21.07
C PRO A 7 13.86 7.80 -20.12
N THR A 8 13.12 8.81 -20.59
CA THR A 8 12.08 9.49 -19.82
C THR A 8 10.71 8.86 -20.04
N TYR A 9 9.94 8.74 -18.99
CA TYR A 9 8.54 8.32 -19.06
C TYR A 9 7.66 9.40 -19.69
N ALA A 10 6.55 8.97 -20.31
CA ALA A 10 5.58 9.91 -20.88
C ALA A 10 4.61 10.40 -19.80
N ARG A 11 4.53 11.70 -19.56
CA ARG A 11 3.59 12.35 -18.63
C ARG A 11 2.15 12.23 -19.15
N ARG A 12 1.38 11.29 -18.60
CA ARG A 12 0.02 10.96 -19.07
C ARG A 12 -1.02 10.84 -17.96
N LEU A 13 -0.59 10.85 -16.69
CA LEU A 13 -1.48 10.72 -15.54
C LEU A 13 -1.90 12.12 -15.07
N GLY A 14 -3.18 12.46 -15.27
CA GLY A 14 -3.78 13.67 -14.71
C GLY A 14 -4.05 13.56 -13.20
N PRO A 15 -4.48 14.66 -12.55
CA PRO A 15 -4.76 14.68 -11.09
C PRO A 15 -5.77 13.61 -10.66
N PHE A 16 -6.82 13.38 -11.43
CA PHE A 16 -7.83 12.35 -11.15
C PHE A 16 -7.21 10.96 -11.13
N SER A 17 -6.47 10.57 -12.18
CA SER A 17 -5.84 9.25 -12.25
C SER A 17 -4.79 9.08 -11.15
N ALA A 18 -4.02 10.13 -10.82
CA ALA A 18 -3.08 10.10 -9.71
C ALA A 18 -3.80 9.84 -8.37
N THR A 19 -4.96 10.50 -8.12
CA THR A 19 -5.78 10.24 -6.92
C THR A 19 -6.35 8.83 -6.93
N MET A 20 -6.82 8.32 -8.07
CA MET A 20 -7.34 6.94 -8.19
C MET A 20 -6.24 5.90 -7.99
N VAL A 21 -5.00 6.17 -8.34
CA VAL A 21 -3.84 5.34 -8.00
C VAL A 21 -3.64 5.27 -6.49
N VAL A 22 -3.74 6.40 -5.77
CA VAL A 22 -3.62 6.43 -4.30
C VAL A 22 -4.77 5.67 -3.64
N VAL A 23 -6.02 6.03 -3.97
CA VAL A 23 -7.21 5.39 -3.40
C VAL A 23 -7.21 3.89 -3.71
N GLY A 24 -6.91 3.53 -4.94
CA GLY A 24 -6.87 2.13 -5.37
C GLY A 24 -5.73 1.34 -4.74
N GLY A 25 -4.63 2.00 -4.37
CA GLY A 25 -3.50 1.41 -3.67
C GLY A 25 -3.75 1.15 -2.20
N ILE A 26 -4.56 1.98 -1.56
CA ILE A 26 -4.93 1.78 -0.16
C ILE A 26 -6.09 0.79 -0.04
N ILE A 27 -7.17 0.95 -0.83
CA ILE A 27 -8.33 0.06 -0.77
C ILE A 27 -8.01 -1.27 -1.47
N GLY A 28 -7.55 -2.23 -0.70
CA GLY A 28 -7.33 -3.62 -1.07
C GLY A 28 -8.34 -4.56 -0.39
N ALA A 29 -7.86 -5.71 0.11
CA ALA A 29 -8.64 -6.65 0.91
C ALA A 29 -8.78 -6.22 2.38
N GLY A 30 -7.90 -5.33 2.87
CA GLY A 30 -7.76 -5.00 4.30
C GLY A 30 -9.05 -4.50 4.95
N ILE A 31 -9.77 -3.58 4.31
CA ILE A 31 -11.02 -3.04 4.88
C ILE A 31 -12.15 -4.09 4.97
N PHE A 32 -12.10 -5.11 4.15
CA PHE A 32 -13.12 -6.16 4.13
C PHE A 32 -12.87 -7.27 5.16
N LEU A 33 -11.63 -7.41 5.69
CA LEU A 33 -11.23 -8.48 6.59
C LEU A 33 -10.73 -7.99 7.96
N ASN A 34 -9.91 -6.94 7.99
CA ASN A 34 -9.25 -6.49 9.20
C ASN A 34 -10.16 -5.90 10.29
N PRO A 35 -11.37 -5.36 9.99
CA PRO A 35 -12.28 -4.93 11.05
C PRO A 35 -12.58 -6.00 12.10
N ALA A 36 -12.74 -7.27 11.69
CA ALA A 36 -12.91 -8.39 12.61
C ALA A 36 -11.69 -8.60 13.50
N ILE A 37 -10.49 -8.61 12.91
CA ILE A 37 -9.24 -8.79 13.64
C ILE A 37 -9.03 -7.66 14.66
N VAL A 38 -9.36 -6.42 14.29
CA VAL A 38 -9.29 -5.27 15.20
C VAL A 38 -10.26 -5.44 16.35
N ALA A 39 -11.53 -5.77 16.06
CA ALA A 39 -12.57 -5.99 17.07
C ALA A 39 -12.19 -7.13 18.05
N GLN A 40 -11.59 -8.23 17.55
CA GLN A 40 -11.06 -9.31 18.40
C GLN A 40 -10.00 -8.83 19.39
N ARG A 41 -9.13 -7.93 18.97
CA ARG A 41 -7.99 -7.46 19.76
C ARG A 41 -8.37 -6.45 20.83
N VAL A 42 -9.36 -5.59 20.54
CA VAL A 42 -9.76 -4.51 21.47
C VAL A 42 -11.05 -4.78 22.23
N GLY A 43 -11.87 -5.73 21.81
CA GLY A 43 -13.05 -6.22 22.52
C GLY A 43 -14.23 -5.24 22.64
N SER A 44 -14.15 -4.01 22.09
CA SER A 44 -15.27 -3.05 22.16
C SER A 44 -15.43 -2.23 20.88
N ALA A 45 -16.66 -1.76 20.64
CA ALA A 45 -16.98 -0.92 19.47
C ALA A 45 -16.23 0.42 19.51
N GLY A 46 -16.20 1.09 20.67
CA GLY A 46 -15.51 2.36 20.84
C GLY A 46 -14.02 2.25 20.59
N LEU A 47 -13.36 1.23 21.17
CA LEU A 47 -11.92 1.01 20.97
C LEU A 47 -11.58 0.60 19.53
N THR A 48 -12.48 -0.12 18.85
CA THR A 48 -12.34 -0.42 17.43
C THR A 48 -12.29 0.89 16.62
N LEU A 49 -13.22 1.81 16.81
CA LEU A 49 -13.20 3.11 16.13
C LEU A 49 -12.01 3.96 16.49
N VAL A 50 -11.58 3.96 17.77
CA VAL A 50 -10.35 4.64 18.21
C VAL A 50 -9.12 4.09 17.48
N ALA A 51 -8.97 2.76 17.38
CA ALA A 51 -7.85 2.14 16.66
C ALA A 51 -7.83 2.55 15.18
N TRP A 52 -8.98 2.55 14.49
CA TRP A 52 -9.09 3.02 13.12
C TRP A 52 -8.82 4.52 12.98
N GLY A 53 -9.27 5.34 13.94
CA GLY A 53 -8.98 6.79 13.98
C GLY A 53 -7.50 7.09 14.17
N VAL A 54 -6.83 6.41 15.10
CA VAL A 54 -5.37 6.55 15.30
C VAL A 54 -4.60 6.11 14.05
N GLY A 55 -4.98 4.98 13.45
CA GLY A 55 -4.38 4.54 12.18
C GLY A 55 -4.57 5.53 11.04
N ALA A 56 -5.75 6.17 10.96
CA ALA A 56 -6.03 7.23 9.99
C ALA A 56 -5.11 8.45 10.18
N LEU A 57 -4.85 8.86 11.43
CA LEU A 57 -3.92 9.97 11.72
C LEU A 57 -2.48 9.63 11.32
N ILE A 58 -2.03 8.39 11.58
CA ILE A 58 -0.71 7.92 11.17
C ILE A 58 -0.62 7.86 9.63
N ALA A 59 -1.65 7.34 8.96
CA ALA A 59 -1.71 7.29 7.50
C ALA A 59 -1.66 8.70 6.88
N LEU A 60 -2.38 9.66 7.47
CA LEU A 60 -2.36 11.05 7.03
C LEU A 60 -0.98 11.69 7.24
N ALA A 61 -0.32 11.42 8.37
CA ALA A 61 1.05 11.86 8.60
C ALA A 61 2.02 11.30 7.54
N GLY A 62 1.89 10.01 7.20
CA GLY A 62 2.61 9.37 6.10
C GLY A 62 2.34 10.04 4.75
N ALA A 63 1.06 10.31 4.45
CA ALA A 63 0.64 10.98 3.22
C ALA A 63 1.28 12.38 3.07
N LEU A 64 1.29 13.16 4.14
CA LEU A 64 1.93 14.48 4.16
C LEU A 64 3.44 14.36 3.87
N CYS A 65 4.12 13.40 4.49
CA CYS A 65 5.55 13.17 4.31
C CYS A 65 5.89 12.68 2.88
N PHE A 66 5.17 11.68 2.38
CA PHE A 66 5.37 11.16 1.03
C PHE A 66 4.95 12.16 -0.06
N GLY A 67 3.98 13.02 0.22
CA GLY A 67 3.64 14.17 -0.64
C GLY A 67 4.82 15.13 -0.78
N GLU A 68 5.51 15.46 0.31
CA GLU A 68 6.71 16.30 0.25
C GLU A 68 7.86 15.61 -0.48
N LEU A 69 8.12 14.33 -0.18
CA LEU A 69 9.16 13.56 -0.86
C LEU A 69 8.93 13.52 -2.37
N GLY A 70 7.70 13.21 -2.80
CA GLY A 70 7.33 13.16 -4.21
C GLY A 70 7.39 14.51 -4.91
N SER A 71 7.01 15.61 -4.22
CA SER A 71 7.13 16.97 -4.75
C SER A 71 8.57 17.40 -4.95
N ARG A 72 9.46 17.03 -4.00
CA ARG A 72 10.90 17.36 -4.06
C ARG A 72 11.66 16.54 -5.08
N ARG A 73 11.29 15.29 -5.26
CA ARG A 73 11.95 14.31 -6.13
C ARG A 73 10.92 13.56 -6.97
N PRO A 74 10.32 14.22 -7.97
CA PRO A 74 9.28 13.64 -8.81
C PRO A 74 9.87 12.69 -9.86
N ARG A 75 10.66 11.71 -9.42
CA ARG A 75 11.31 10.70 -10.26
C ARG A 75 10.61 9.35 -10.09
N ALA A 76 10.58 8.56 -11.16
CA ALA A 76 10.13 7.17 -11.10
C ALA A 76 10.97 6.36 -10.11
N GLY A 77 10.32 5.43 -9.41
CA GLY A 77 10.98 4.61 -8.39
C GLY A 77 10.79 5.09 -6.94
N GLY A 78 10.26 6.29 -6.71
CA GLY A 78 9.79 6.77 -5.40
C GLY A 78 10.78 6.48 -4.25
N GLY A 79 10.39 5.61 -3.30
CA GLY A 79 11.19 5.27 -2.11
C GLY A 79 12.63 4.85 -2.41
N TYR A 80 12.87 4.16 -3.53
CA TYR A 80 14.23 3.79 -3.97
C TYR A 80 15.09 5.05 -4.19
N VAL A 81 14.54 6.05 -4.88
CA VAL A 81 15.26 7.30 -5.17
C VAL A 81 15.56 8.06 -3.88
N TYR A 82 14.58 8.14 -2.98
CA TYR A 82 14.73 8.86 -1.71
C TYR A 82 15.81 8.23 -0.83
N LEU A 83 15.80 6.91 -0.68
CA LEU A 83 16.80 6.18 0.09
C LEU A 83 18.20 6.28 -0.52
N ARG A 84 18.29 6.21 -1.86
CA ARG A 84 19.57 6.32 -2.57
C ARG A 84 20.24 7.67 -2.39
N GLU A 85 19.47 8.75 -2.51
CA GLU A 85 19.99 10.11 -2.37
C GLU A 85 20.35 10.45 -0.92
N ALA A 86 19.56 9.98 0.07
CA ALA A 86 19.76 10.30 1.47
C ALA A 86 20.79 9.41 2.15
N PHE A 87 20.69 8.09 1.98
CA PHE A 87 21.45 7.09 2.73
C PHE A 87 22.40 6.27 1.87
N GLY A 88 22.41 6.50 0.55
CA GLY A 88 23.31 5.84 -0.37
C GLY A 88 22.75 4.58 -1.03
N PRO A 89 23.56 3.90 -1.86
CA PRO A 89 23.06 2.88 -2.78
C PRO A 89 22.65 1.56 -2.10
N LEU A 90 23.25 1.17 -0.96
CA LEU A 90 22.94 -0.11 -0.32
C LEU A 90 21.52 -0.16 0.26
N PRO A 91 21.06 0.80 1.08
CA PRO A 91 19.67 0.79 1.57
C PRO A 91 18.65 0.86 0.43
N ALA A 92 18.92 1.64 -0.62
CA ALA A 92 18.07 1.71 -1.79
C ALA A 92 18.00 0.37 -2.54
N PHE A 93 19.14 -0.30 -2.72
CA PHE A 93 19.19 -1.63 -3.33
C PHE A 93 18.36 -2.65 -2.52
N LEU A 94 18.55 -2.68 -1.20
CA LEU A 94 17.82 -3.61 -0.32
C LEU A 94 16.31 -3.37 -0.37
N TYR A 95 15.87 -2.12 -0.49
CA TYR A 95 14.47 -1.80 -0.73
C TYR A 95 13.95 -2.39 -2.05
N GLY A 96 14.63 -2.12 -3.18
CA GLY A 96 14.22 -2.64 -4.48
C GLY A 96 14.30 -4.17 -4.55
N TRP A 97 15.28 -4.78 -3.89
CA TRP A 97 15.45 -6.22 -3.74
C TRP A 97 14.26 -6.86 -2.99
N ALA A 98 13.91 -6.32 -1.82
CA ALA A 98 12.77 -6.80 -1.04
C ALA A 98 11.45 -6.59 -1.79
N LEU A 99 11.30 -5.42 -2.44
CA LEU A 99 10.11 -5.11 -3.21
C LEU A 99 9.89 -6.12 -4.34
N LEU A 100 10.94 -6.47 -5.07
CA LEU A 100 10.88 -7.41 -6.18
C LEU A 100 10.62 -8.85 -5.71
N LEU A 101 11.37 -9.32 -4.70
CA LEU A 101 11.35 -10.74 -4.35
C LEU A 101 10.15 -11.14 -3.50
N VAL A 102 9.65 -10.22 -2.66
CA VAL A 102 8.64 -10.53 -1.65
C VAL A 102 7.50 -9.53 -1.65
N MET A 103 7.78 -8.22 -1.46
CA MET A 103 6.75 -7.25 -1.12
C MET A 103 5.72 -7.10 -2.26
N ALA A 104 6.15 -6.69 -3.46
CA ALA A 104 5.23 -6.50 -4.58
C ALA A 104 4.77 -7.83 -5.18
N THR A 105 5.67 -8.75 -5.44
CA THR A 105 5.33 -10.02 -6.10
C THR A 105 4.58 -10.98 -5.19
N GLY A 106 4.88 -10.98 -3.90
CA GLY A 106 4.09 -11.69 -2.89
C GLY A 106 2.68 -11.13 -2.77
N ALA A 107 2.55 -9.79 -2.75
CA ALA A 107 1.24 -9.14 -2.76
C ALA A 107 0.46 -9.46 -4.05
N ILE A 108 1.12 -9.47 -5.23
CA ILE A 108 0.51 -9.86 -6.50
C ILE A 108 -0.06 -11.29 -6.40
N GLY A 109 0.73 -12.26 -5.94
CA GLY A 109 0.28 -13.66 -5.80
C GLY A 109 -0.89 -13.81 -4.83
N ALA A 110 -0.78 -13.24 -3.64
CA ALA A 110 -1.82 -13.32 -2.60
C ALA A 110 -3.14 -12.68 -3.04
N VAL A 111 -3.06 -11.48 -3.64
CA VAL A 111 -4.25 -10.76 -4.09
C VAL A 111 -4.88 -11.41 -5.33
N ALA A 112 -4.07 -11.96 -6.24
CA ALA A 112 -4.58 -12.71 -7.39
C ALA A 112 -5.34 -13.97 -6.96
N VAL A 113 -4.83 -14.70 -5.96
CA VAL A 113 -5.54 -15.86 -5.40
C VAL A 113 -6.81 -15.43 -4.65
N THR A 114 -6.78 -14.30 -3.94
CA THR A 114 -7.98 -13.76 -3.29
C THR A 114 -9.04 -13.40 -4.33
N PHE A 115 -8.68 -12.67 -5.37
CA PHE A 115 -9.57 -12.39 -6.52
C PHE A 115 -10.18 -13.67 -7.08
N ALA A 116 -9.32 -14.67 -7.37
CA ALA A 116 -9.76 -15.92 -7.97
C ALA A 116 -10.71 -16.71 -7.05
N ARG A 117 -10.45 -16.77 -5.74
CA ARG A 117 -11.34 -17.41 -4.77
C ARG A 117 -12.74 -16.82 -4.75
N TYR A 118 -12.85 -15.48 -4.68
CA TYR A 118 -14.14 -14.80 -4.71
C TYR A 118 -14.86 -15.01 -6.05
N THR A 119 -14.12 -14.95 -7.17
CA THR A 119 -14.70 -15.16 -8.52
C THR A 119 -15.18 -16.58 -8.70
N VAL A 120 -14.39 -17.58 -8.30
CA VAL A 120 -14.77 -19.02 -8.36
C VAL A 120 -16.00 -19.30 -7.51
N ALA A 121 -16.05 -18.75 -6.29
CA ALA A 121 -17.22 -18.89 -5.40
C ALA A 121 -18.48 -18.25 -6.01
N LEU A 122 -18.39 -17.05 -6.57
CA LEU A 122 -19.50 -16.36 -7.21
C LEU A 122 -20.01 -17.06 -8.47
N ALA A 123 -19.10 -17.65 -9.25
CA ALA A 123 -19.44 -18.36 -10.48
C ALA A 123 -19.89 -19.80 -10.24
N GLY A 124 -19.78 -20.32 -9.01
CA GLY A 124 -20.08 -21.72 -8.70
C GLY A 124 -19.11 -22.72 -9.35
N TRP A 125 -17.88 -22.29 -9.67
CA TRP A 125 -16.88 -23.14 -10.30
C TRP A 125 -16.16 -24.06 -9.29
N ALA A 126 -15.54 -25.12 -9.79
CA ALA A 126 -14.76 -26.02 -8.94
C ALA A 126 -13.54 -25.30 -8.34
N PRO A 127 -13.20 -25.53 -7.04
CA PRO A 127 -12.07 -24.87 -6.36
C PRO A 127 -10.72 -25.02 -7.06
N GLY A 128 -10.52 -26.10 -7.84
CA GLY A 128 -9.30 -26.35 -8.61
C GLY A 128 -8.99 -25.29 -9.68
N VAL A 129 -10.00 -24.47 -10.08
CA VAL A 129 -9.81 -23.37 -11.05
C VAL A 129 -9.16 -22.13 -10.42
N THR A 130 -9.06 -22.04 -9.09
CA THR A 130 -8.56 -20.85 -8.37
C THR A 130 -7.15 -20.46 -8.82
N VAL A 131 -6.19 -21.36 -8.77
CA VAL A 131 -4.80 -21.04 -9.15
C VAL A 131 -4.64 -20.71 -10.63
N PRO A 132 -5.20 -21.49 -11.58
CA PRO A 132 -5.23 -21.10 -12.98
C PRO A 132 -5.83 -19.74 -13.25
N LEU A 133 -6.95 -19.38 -12.60
CA LEU A 133 -7.60 -18.07 -12.75
C LEU A 133 -6.73 -16.94 -12.18
N ALA A 134 -6.07 -17.15 -11.04
CA ALA A 134 -5.13 -16.20 -10.47
C ALA A 134 -3.97 -15.90 -11.44
N ILE A 135 -3.37 -16.94 -12.01
CA ILE A 135 -2.29 -16.82 -13.00
C ILE A 135 -2.77 -16.09 -14.25
N ALA A 136 -3.96 -16.45 -14.76
CA ALA A 136 -4.55 -15.77 -15.91
C ALA A 136 -4.75 -14.27 -15.66
N ALA A 137 -5.20 -13.88 -14.45
CA ALA A 137 -5.36 -12.48 -14.05
C ALA A 137 -4.01 -11.74 -14.02
N ILE A 138 -2.94 -12.37 -13.46
CA ILE A 138 -1.59 -11.79 -13.42
C ILE A 138 -1.08 -11.55 -14.86
N ILE A 139 -1.20 -12.53 -15.74
CA ILE A 139 -0.74 -12.44 -17.12
C ILE A 139 -1.53 -11.37 -17.89
N LEU A 140 -2.86 -11.38 -17.78
CA LEU A 140 -3.74 -10.41 -18.44
C LEU A 140 -3.38 -8.97 -18.05
N LEU A 141 -3.29 -8.70 -16.76
CA LEU A 141 -2.99 -7.35 -16.27
C LEU A 141 -1.54 -6.93 -16.58
N SER A 142 -0.61 -7.88 -16.58
CA SER A 142 0.77 -7.62 -17.04
C SER A 142 0.79 -7.25 -18.53
N ALA A 143 0.03 -7.92 -19.38
CA ALA A 143 -0.10 -7.59 -20.80
C ALA A 143 -0.73 -6.20 -21.01
N VAL A 144 -1.78 -5.85 -20.27
CA VAL A 144 -2.40 -4.51 -20.31
C VAL A 144 -1.38 -3.43 -19.95
N ASN A 145 -0.61 -3.63 -18.89
CA ASN A 145 0.39 -2.66 -18.43
C ASN A 145 1.64 -2.61 -19.33
N TYR A 146 1.94 -3.69 -20.04
CA TYR A 146 3.00 -3.74 -21.05
C TYR A 146 2.72 -2.77 -22.21
N VAL A 147 1.46 -2.72 -22.70
CA VAL A 147 1.06 -1.90 -23.84
C VAL A 147 1.05 -0.39 -23.54
N GLY A 148 1.02 0.01 -22.27
CA GLY A 148 1.14 1.44 -21.93
C GLY A 148 0.55 1.81 -20.57
N VAL A 149 1.00 2.95 -20.05
CA VAL A 149 0.48 3.50 -18.79
C VAL A 149 -0.98 3.93 -18.87
N ARG A 150 -1.45 4.42 -20.03
CA ARG A 150 -2.86 4.85 -20.19
C ARG A 150 -3.85 3.68 -20.04
N PRO A 151 -3.71 2.55 -20.75
CA PRO A 151 -4.58 1.40 -20.53
C PRO A 151 -4.60 0.94 -19.08
N GLY A 152 -3.42 0.80 -18.45
CA GLY A 152 -3.32 0.42 -17.04
C GLY A 152 -4.02 1.41 -16.11
N ALA A 153 -3.89 2.72 -16.35
CA ALA A 153 -4.55 3.76 -15.55
C ALA A 153 -6.07 3.79 -15.78
N VAL A 154 -6.57 3.52 -16.99
CA VAL A 154 -8.02 3.41 -17.24
C VAL A 154 -8.59 2.24 -16.46
N VAL A 155 -7.97 1.07 -16.53
CA VAL A 155 -8.34 -0.09 -15.73
C VAL A 155 -8.33 0.27 -14.24
N GLN A 156 -7.27 0.93 -13.76
CA GLN A 156 -7.16 1.37 -12.37
C GLN A 156 -8.31 2.30 -11.97
N ASN A 157 -8.62 3.31 -12.78
CA ASN A 157 -9.70 4.26 -12.49
C ASN A 157 -11.06 3.56 -12.39
N VAL A 158 -11.38 2.68 -13.36
CA VAL A 158 -12.64 1.94 -13.39
C VAL A 158 -12.78 1.06 -12.14
N PHE A 159 -11.77 0.23 -11.86
CA PHE A 159 -11.84 -0.67 -10.71
C PHE A 159 -11.80 0.08 -9.37
N THR A 160 -11.15 1.25 -9.29
CA THR A 160 -11.19 2.09 -8.08
C THR A 160 -12.59 2.70 -7.87
N LEU A 161 -13.26 3.15 -8.91
CA LEU A 161 -14.65 3.62 -8.81
C LEU A 161 -15.61 2.51 -8.42
N LEU A 162 -15.47 1.32 -9.01
CA LEU A 162 -16.30 0.17 -8.68
C LEU A 162 -16.13 -0.28 -7.22
N LYS A 163 -14.90 -0.31 -6.68
CA LYS A 163 -14.67 -0.65 -5.27
C LYS A 163 -15.21 0.42 -4.32
N LEU A 164 -15.11 1.69 -4.68
CA LEU A 164 -15.74 2.78 -3.92
C LEU A 164 -17.26 2.67 -3.94
N ALA A 165 -17.87 2.30 -5.07
CA ALA A 165 -19.31 2.06 -5.16
C ALA A 165 -19.75 0.87 -4.28
N ALA A 166 -19.00 -0.22 -4.25
CA ALA A 166 -19.29 -1.37 -3.38
C ALA A 166 -19.20 -0.99 -1.89
N LEU A 167 -18.18 -0.23 -1.49
CA LEU A 167 -18.07 0.28 -0.11
C LEU A 167 -19.16 1.30 0.21
N ALA A 168 -19.52 2.17 -0.73
CA ALA A 168 -20.64 3.11 -0.55
C ALA A 168 -21.95 2.36 -0.35
N ALA A 169 -22.22 1.29 -1.11
CA ALA A 169 -23.42 0.47 -0.92
C ALA A 169 -23.45 -0.16 0.49
N LEU A 170 -22.33 -0.68 0.99
CA LEU A 170 -22.21 -1.21 2.35
C LEU A 170 -22.45 -0.12 3.41
N ILE A 171 -21.84 1.05 3.24
CA ILE A 171 -21.99 2.20 4.16
C ILE A 171 -23.44 2.68 4.19
N VAL A 172 -24.06 2.88 3.02
CA VAL A 172 -25.46 3.33 2.92
C VAL A 172 -26.38 2.32 3.57
N ALA A 173 -26.24 1.02 3.28
CA ALA A 173 -27.04 -0.03 3.91
C ALA A 173 -26.89 -0.01 5.43
N GLY A 174 -25.66 0.15 5.95
CA GLY A 174 -25.40 0.24 7.38
C GLY A 174 -26.02 1.49 8.03
N VAL A 175 -25.85 2.66 7.41
CA VAL A 175 -26.42 3.92 7.91
C VAL A 175 -27.95 3.88 7.91
N VAL A 176 -28.57 3.36 6.85
CA VAL A 176 -30.04 3.22 6.76
C VAL A 176 -30.58 2.28 7.85
N ALA A 177 -29.88 1.15 8.08
CA ALA A 177 -30.25 0.21 9.13
C ALA A 177 -30.17 0.83 10.53
N ILE A 178 -29.07 1.55 10.82
CA ILE A 178 -28.89 2.25 12.10
C ILE A 178 -29.98 3.31 12.28
N ALA A 179 -30.28 4.13 11.27
CA ALA A 179 -31.32 5.14 11.29
C ALA A 179 -32.72 4.53 11.47
N GLY A 180 -32.94 3.32 10.94
CA GLY A 180 -34.18 2.54 11.11
C GLY A 180 -34.30 1.82 12.45
N GLY A 181 -33.40 2.02 13.38
CA GLY A 181 -33.40 1.39 14.72
C GLY A 181 -32.95 -0.07 14.72
N HIS A 182 -32.42 -0.58 13.60
CA HIS A 182 -31.87 -1.94 13.51
C HIS A 182 -30.41 -1.95 14.05
N HIS A 183 -30.29 -1.93 15.36
CA HIS A 183 -29.02 -2.06 16.03
C HIS A 183 -28.72 -3.55 16.29
N ALA A 184 -27.44 -3.93 16.20
CA ALA A 184 -27.00 -5.22 16.70
C ALA A 184 -27.34 -5.31 18.20
N PRO A 185 -27.76 -6.50 18.71
CA PRO A 185 -27.95 -6.67 20.14
C PRO A 185 -26.68 -6.23 20.87
N ALA A 186 -26.84 -5.47 21.97
CA ALA A 186 -25.75 -4.99 22.82
C ALA A 186 -24.96 -6.14 23.51
N ALA A 187 -25.40 -7.38 23.36
CA ALA A 187 -24.80 -8.58 23.92
C ALA A 187 -23.48 -8.88 23.24
N LEU A 188 -22.45 -8.93 24.05
CA LEU A 188 -21.03 -9.22 23.82
C LEU A 188 -20.17 -7.95 23.66
N GLU A 189 -20.18 -7.09 24.68
CA GLU A 189 -18.94 -6.39 24.99
C GLU A 189 -17.97 -7.48 25.48
N ALA A 190 -17.09 -7.93 24.60
CA ALA A 190 -15.92 -8.67 25.03
C ALA A 190 -15.24 -7.84 26.11
N ALA A 191 -14.76 -8.48 27.18
CA ALA A 191 -14.23 -7.77 28.35
C ALA A 191 -13.26 -6.68 27.91
N SER A 192 -13.66 -5.42 28.11
CA SER A 192 -12.78 -4.28 27.87
C SER A 192 -11.52 -4.43 28.71
N PRO A 193 -10.34 -4.00 28.20
CA PRO A 193 -9.11 -4.08 28.97
C PRO A 193 -9.29 -3.45 30.35
N GLY A 194 -9.04 -4.21 31.43
CA GLY A 194 -9.26 -3.77 32.79
C GLY A 194 -8.22 -2.79 33.30
N THR A 195 -7.05 -2.76 32.67
CA THR A 195 -5.92 -1.90 33.06
C THR A 195 -5.43 -1.06 31.88
N VAL A 196 -4.81 0.09 32.19
CA VAL A 196 -4.18 0.97 31.16
C VAL A 196 -3.11 0.20 30.38
N GLY A 197 -2.36 -0.67 31.01
CA GLY A 197 -1.33 -1.50 30.35
C GLY A 197 -1.92 -2.49 29.35
N GLU A 198 -3.06 -3.10 29.67
CA GLU A 198 -3.80 -3.99 28.76
C GLU A 198 -4.39 -3.20 27.60
N LEU A 199 -4.96 -2.03 27.87
CA LEU A 199 -5.47 -1.12 26.83
C LEU A 199 -4.40 -0.72 25.82
N VAL A 200 -3.23 -0.31 26.28
CA VAL A 200 -2.10 0.08 25.41
C VAL A 200 -1.64 -1.12 24.57
N ARG A 201 -1.55 -2.31 25.16
CA ARG A 201 -1.18 -3.52 24.42
C ARG A 201 -2.24 -3.91 23.38
N ALA A 202 -3.52 -3.86 23.75
CA ALA A 202 -4.64 -4.20 22.86
C ALA A 202 -4.73 -3.23 21.66
N LEU A 203 -4.66 -1.91 21.92
CA LEU A 203 -4.62 -0.88 20.86
C LEU A 203 -3.38 -1.04 19.98
N GLY A 204 -2.22 -1.28 20.59
CA GLY A 204 -1.00 -1.51 19.85
C GLY A 204 -1.08 -2.72 18.92
N ALA A 205 -1.59 -3.82 19.40
CA ALA A 205 -1.83 -5.00 18.59
C ALA A 205 -2.85 -4.71 17.45
N ALA A 206 -3.91 -3.96 17.75
CA ALA A 206 -4.93 -3.59 16.76
C ALA A 206 -4.42 -2.65 15.67
N LEU A 207 -3.43 -1.79 15.98
CA LEU A 207 -2.85 -0.89 14.98
C LEU A 207 -2.14 -1.62 13.84
N VAL A 208 -1.58 -2.81 14.04
CA VAL A 208 -0.89 -3.57 12.99
C VAL A 208 -1.83 -3.85 11.79
N PRO A 209 -2.99 -4.52 11.93
CA PRO A 209 -3.91 -4.74 10.82
C PRO A 209 -4.55 -3.43 10.31
N VAL A 210 -4.76 -2.42 11.16
CA VAL A 210 -5.26 -1.11 10.73
C VAL A 210 -4.27 -0.43 9.80
N LEU A 211 -3.00 -0.36 10.18
CA LEU A 211 -1.96 0.30 9.40
C LEU A 211 -1.62 -0.49 8.13
N PHE A 212 -1.78 -1.82 8.14
CA PHE A 212 -1.76 -2.61 6.92
C PHE A 212 -2.90 -2.20 5.97
N ALA A 213 -4.11 -2.04 6.48
CA ALA A 213 -5.26 -1.64 5.66
C ALA A 213 -5.11 -0.22 5.07
N PHE A 214 -4.46 0.69 5.81
CA PHE A 214 -4.17 2.05 5.33
C PHE A 214 -2.92 2.15 4.46
N GLY A 215 -2.07 1.14 4.35
CA GLY A 215 -0.87 1.15 3.50
C GLY A 215 -1.20 1.28 2.02
N GLY A 216 -0.24 1.79 1.20
CA GLY A 216 -0.38 1.84 -0.26
C GLY A 216 -0.29 3.23 -0.89
N TRP A 217 -0.44 4.33 -0.14
CA TRP A 217 -0.34 5.71 -0.66
C TRP A 217 1.00 6.00 -1.32
N GLN A 218 2.09 5.41 -0.83
CA GLN A 218 3.45 5.59 -1.33
C GLN A 218 3.65 5.07 -2.75
N GLN A 219 2.81 4.16 -3.22
CA GLN A 219 2.92 3.55 -4.55
C GLN A 219 2.75 4.58 -5.69
N SER A 220 2.00 5.67 -5.45
CA SER A 220 1.87 6.77 -6.41
C SER A 220 3.22 7.47 -6.70
N ASN A 221 4.16 7.45 -5.76
CA ASN A 221 5.49 8.00 -5.96
C ASN A 221 6.34 7.18 -6.95
N PHE A 222 6.01 5.89 -7.16
CA PHE A 222 6.72 5.05 -8.14
C PHE A 222 6.49 5.51 -9.58
N VAL A 223 5.32 6.10 -9.85
CA VAL A 223 4.91 6.63 -11.15
C VAL A 223 5.00 8.16 -11.24
N ALA A 224 5.74 8.81 -10.34
CA ALA A 224 5.81 10.27 -10.24
C ALA A 224 6.17 10.95 -11.58
N GLU A 225 7.10 10.40 -12.37
CA GLU A 225 7.48 10.92 -13.68
C GLU A 225 6.36 10.89 -14.72
N GLU A 226 5.37 10.01 -14.55
CA GLU A 226 4.24 9.84 -15.46
C GLU A 226 3.07 10.78 -15.12
N ILE A 227 3.14 11.49 -13.99
CA ILE A 227 2.13 12.45 -13.53
C ILE A 227 2.40 13.81 -14.19
N ILE A 228 1.33 14.45 -14.65
CA ILE A 228 1.37 15.82 -15.20
C ILE A 228 1.59 16.80 -14.05
N ALA A 229 2.59 17.69 -14.16
CA ALA A 229 3.00 18.64 -13.13
C ALA A 229 3.13 17.97 -11.74
N PRO A 230 4.03 16.97 -11.60
CA PRO A 230 4.08 16.09 -10.44
C PRO A 230 4.37 16.83 -9.13
N GLU A 231 5.15 17.91 -9.17
CA GLU A 231 5.50 18.73 -8.00
C GLU A 231 4.25 19.27 -7.28
N ARG A 232 3.17 19.49 -8.03
CA ARG A 232 1.89 20.03 -7.54
C ARG A 232 0.83 18.95 -7.40
N ASN A 233 0.70 18.07 -8.41
CA ASN A 233 -0.42 17.14 -8.49
C ASN A 233 -0.21 15.88 -7.63
N LEU A 234 1.02 15.41 -7.47
CA LEU A 234 1.32 14.23 -6.67
C LEU A 234 1.00 14.44 -5.18
N PRO A 235 1.49 15.50 -4.48
CA PRO A 235 1.12 15.71 -3.08
C PRO A 235 -0.38 15.90 -2.88
N ARG A 236 -1.06 16.60 -3.79
CA ARG A 236 -2.52 16.77 -3.74
C ARG A 236 -3.25 15.45 -3.90
N ALA A 237 -2.82 14.61 -4.85
CA ALA A 237 -3.40 13.30 -5.07
C ALA A 237 -3.22 12.38 -3.85
N ILE A 238 -2.03 12.40 -3.22
CA ILE A 238 -1.74 11.57 -2.03
C ILE A 238 -2.62 12.02 -0.85
N VAL A 239 -2.63 13.31 -0.54
CA VAL A 239 -3.39 13.82 0.61
C VAL A 239 -4.90 13.64 0.40
N LEU A 240 -5.43 14.02 -0.78
CA LEU A 240 -6.84 13.85 -1.10
C LEU A 240 -7.25 12.37 -1.12
N GLY A 241 -6.42 11.51 -1.71
CA GLY A 241 -6.67 10.07 -1.76
C GLY A 241 -6.73 9.44 -0.37
N VAL A 242 -5.80 9.81 0.54
CA VAL A 242 -5.83 9.33 1.93
C VAL A 242 -7.04 9.86 2.68
N ILE A 243 -7.42 11.12 2.52
CA ILE A 243 -8.64 11.69 3.15
C ILE A 243 -9.89 10.93 2.70
N ILE A 244 -10.04 10.67 1.40
CA ILE A 244 -11.16 9.88 0.87
C ILE A 244 -11.21 8.50 1.54
N VAL A 245 -10.07 7.80 1.62
CA VAL A 245 -10.01 6.48 2.22
C VAL A 245 -10.29 6.51 3.73
N VAL A 246 -9.77 7.50 4.46
CA VAL A 246 -10.05 7.69 5.89
C VAL A 246 -11.55 7.79 6.14
N VAL A 247 -12.24 8.65 5.39
CA VAL A 247 -13.69 8.81 5.51
C VAL A 247 -14.42 7.50 5.20
N VAL A 248 -14.08 6.85 4.09
CA VAL A 248 -14.70 5.59 3.68
C VAL A 248 -14.45 4.49 4.72
N TYR A 249 -13.25 4.37 5.26
CA TYR A 249 -12.92 3.33 6.24
C TYR A 249 -13.58 3.54 7.59
N LEU A 250 -13.65 4.77 8.08
CA LEU A 250 -14.36 5.08 9.32
C LEU A 250 -15.85 4.80 9.18
N LEU A 251 -16.48 5.23 8.08
CA LEU A 251 -17.89 4.96 7.82
C LEU A 251 -18.19 3.46 7.63
N ALA A 252 -17.30 2.72 6.94
CA ALA A 252 -17.43 1.27 6.80
C ALA A 252 -17.36 0.56 8.16
N ASN A 253 -16.46 0.98 9.06
CA ASN A 253 -16.39 0.41 10.41
C ASN A 253 -17.63 0.74 11.25
N VAL A 254 -18.21 1.93 11.11
CA VAL A 254 -19.51 2.26 11.73
C VAL A 254 -20.60 1.32 11.19
N ALA A 255 -20.64 1.06 9.88
CA ALA A 255 -21.61 0.13 9.29
C ALA A 255 -21.41 -1.31 9.80
N TYR A 256 -20.17 -1.81 9.89
CA TYR A 256 -19.86 -3.13 10.45
C TYR A 256 -20.33 -3.25 11.91
N LEU A 257 -19.97 -2.28 12.74
CA LEU A 257 -20.33 -2.28 14.16
C LEU A 257 -21.84 -2.10 14.37
N GLY A 258 -22.49 -1.28 13.57
CA GLY A 258 -23.94 -1.10 13.63
C GLY A 258 -24.69 -2.37 13.23
N ALA A 259 -24.22 -3.10 12.23
CA ALA A 259 -24.86 -4.31 11.76
C ALA A 259 -24.56 -5.54 12.64
N LEU A 260 -23.31 -5.77 13.02
CA LEU A 260 -22.86 -6.99 13.69
C LEU A 260 -22.65 -6.82 15.19
N GLY A 261 -22.46 -5.58 15.67
CA GLY A 261 -21.93 -5.31 17.00
C GLY A 261 -20.45 -5.69 17.15
N ALA A 262 -19.82 -5.34 18.27
CA ALA A 262 -18.41 -5.65 18.49
C ALA A 262 -18.15 -7.17 18.55
N GLY A 263 -18.98 -7.91 19.25
CA GLY A 263 -18.85 -9.36 19.39
C GLY A 263 -19.12 -10.11 18.08
N GLY A 264 -20.18 -9.77 17.35
CA GLY A 264 -20.48 -10.37 16.05
C GLY A 264 -19.41 -10.07 15.01
N LEU A 265 -18.87 -8.85 15.01
CA LEU A 265 -17.75 -8.46 14.16
C LEU A 265 -16.48 -9.26 14.50
N ALA A 266 -16.15 -9.39 15.78
CA ALA A 266 -15.00 -10.17 16.25
C ALA A 266 -15.10 -11.67 15.89
N ALA A 267 -16.31 -12.24 15.90
CA ALA A 267 -16.56 -13.64 15.55
C ALA A 267 -16.58 -13.91 14.03
N SER A 268 -16.66 -12.85 13.19
CA SER A 268 -16.83 -12.99 11.76
C SER A 268 -15.51 -13.35 11.06
N SER A 269 -15.57 -14.33 10.16
CA SER A 269 -14.48 -14.65 9.23
C SER A 269 -14.56 -13.86 7.91
N ALA A 270 -15.73 -13.24 7.63
CA ALA A 270 -15.99 -12.49 6.40
C ALA A 270 -16.86 -11.23 6.70
N PRO A 271 -16.32 -10.25 7.45
CA PRO A 271 -17.10 -9.15 8.02
C PRO A 271 -17.98 -8.40 7.01
N ALA A 272 -17.46 -8.12 5.84
CA ALA A 272 -18.21 -7.42 4.81
C ALA A 272 -19.38 -8.25 4.27
N ALA A 273 -19.15 -9.55 4.04
CA ALA A 273 -20.17 -10.47 3.55
C ALA A 273 -21.28 -10.66 4.59
N ASP A 274 -20.90 -10.92 5.83
CA ASP A 274 -21.84 -11.14 6.93
C ASP A 274 -22.67 -9.87 7.23
N THR A 275 -22.04 -8.70 7.16
CA THR A 275 -22.73 -7.40 7.29
C THR A 275 -23.79 -7.24 6.19
N MET A 276 -23.42 -7.44 4.94
CA MET A 276 -24.35 -7.26 3.83
C MET A 276 -25.41 -8.36 3.77
N GLU A 277 -25.11 -9.57 4.19
CA GLU A 277 -26.09 -10.64 4.34
C GLU A 277 -27.15 -10.27 5.38
N ARG A 278 -26.73 -9.71 6.51
CA ARG A 278 -27.64 -9.24 7.57
C ARG A 278 -28.52 -8.06 7.14
N LEU A 279 -27.93 -7.11 6.37
CA LEU A 279 -28.62 -5.87 5.99
C LEU A 279 -29.49 -6.01 4.73
N ALA A 280 -29.07 -6.82 3.76
CA ALA A 280 -29.69 -6.94 2.43
C ALA A 280 -29.88 -8.40 1.97
N GLY A 281 -29.74 -9.36 2.88
CA GLY A 281 -29.94 -10.79 2.62
C GLY A 281 -28.90 -11.38 1.65
N PRO A 282 -29.19 -12.55 1.03
CA PRO A 282 -28.25 -13.25 0.14
C PRO A 282 -27.80 -12.40 -1.06
N ALA A 283 -28.66 -11.52 -1.57
CA ALA A 283 -28.30 -10.63 -2.68
C ALA A 283 -27.24 -9.62 -2.24
N GLY A 284 -27.31 -9.08 -1.01
CA GLY A 284 -26.31 -8.21 -0.42
C GLY A 284 -24.96 -8.91 -0.28
N LYS A 285 -24.94 -10.17 0.20
CA LYS A 285 -23.73 -11.00 0.28
C LYS A 285 -23.07 -11.18 -1.08
N THR A 286 -23.86 -11.50 -2.10
CA THR A 286 -23.37 -11.66 -3.47
C THR A 286 -22.78 -10.37 -4.01
N LEU A 287 -23.49 -9.24 -3.82
CA LEU A 287 -23.04 -7.92 -4.27
C LEU A 287 -21.68 -7.52 -3.66
N ILE A 288 -21.52 -7.67 -2.35
CA ILE A 288 -20.27 -7.29 -1.68
C ILE A 288 -19.13 -8.26 -2.03
N SER A 289 -19.41 -9.55 -2.21
CA SER A 289 -18.42 -10.54 -2.66
C SER A 289 -17.90 -10.21 -4.06
N ALA A 290 -18.80 -9.77 -4.97
CA ALA A 290 -18.40 -9.24 -6.27
C ALA A 290 -17.57 -7.96 -6.12
N GLY A 291 -17.94 -7.06 -5.21
CA GLY A 291 -17.17 -5.86 -4.86
C GLY A 291 -15.75 -6.18 -4.37
N ILE A 292 -15.58 -7.24 -3.56
CA ILE A 292 -14.26 -7.70 -3.09
C ILE A 292 -13.43 -8.25 -4.24
N ALA A 293 -14.02 -9.06 -5.13
CA ALA A 293 -13.35 -9.55 -6.33
C ALA A 293 -12.87 -8.38 -7.21
N VAL A 294 -13.74 -7.41 -7.47
CA VAL A 294 -13.42 -6.18 -8.22
C VAL A 294 -12.30 -5.39 -7.52
N SER A 295 -12.39 -5.23 -6.19
CA SER A 295 -11.40 -4.49 -5.41
C SER A 295 -10.01 -5.12 -5.49
N THR A 296 -9.94 -6.44 -5.33
CA THR A 296 -8.67 -7.18 -5.37
C THR A 296 -8.09 -7.20 -6.78
N PHE A 297 -8.90 -7.32 -7.83
CA PHE A 297 -8.43 -7.20 -9.21
C PHE A 297 -7.87 -5.81 -9.53
N GLY A 298 -8.52 -4.74 -9.05
CA GLY A 298 -8.02 -3.37 -9.20
C GLY A 298 -6.71 -3.13 -8.43
N PHE A 299 -6.57 -3.67 -7.22
CA PHE A 299 -5.31 -3.60 -6.46
C PHE A 299 -4.19 -4.39 -7.16
N LEU A 300 -4.50 -5.58 -7.69
CA LEU A 300 -3.57 -6.39 -8.48
C LEU A 300 -3.04 -5.60 -9.69
N ASN A 301 -3.94 -4.94 -10.44
CA ASN A 301 -3.55 -4.07 -11.55
C ASN A 301 -2.61 -2.95 -11.10
N LEU A 302 -2.90 -2.31 -9.97
CA LEU A 302 -2.06 -1.23 -9.45
C LEU A 302 -0.64 -1.70 -9.18
N VAL A 303 -0.46 -2.78 -8.42
CA VAL A 303 0.89 -3.27 -8.05
C VAL A 303 1.67 -3.65 -9.30
N ILE A 304 1.02 -4.29 -10.28
CA ILE A 304 1.63 -4.62 -11.58
C ILE A 304 2.00 -3.35 -12.36
N LEU A 305 1.17 -2.32 -12.29
CA LEU A 305 1.42 -1.03 -12.93
C LEU A 305 2.65 -0.32 -12.34
N VAL A 306 2.72 -0.18 -11.02
CA VAL A 306 3.65 0.78 -10.39
C VAL A 306 5.01 0.19 -10.05
N SER A 307 5.10 -1.05 -9.56
CA SER A 307 6.34 -1.63 -9.01
C SER A 307 7.46 -1.81 -10.03
N PRO A 308 7.21 -2.12 -11.33
CA PRO A 308 8.27 -2.26 -12.32
C PRO A 308 9.11 -0.98 -12.54
N ARG A 309 8.58 0.19 -12.18
CA ARG A 309 9.31 1.47 -12.25
C ARG A 309 10.48 1.50 -11.27
N VAL A 310 10.31 0.89 -10.10
CA VAL A 310 11.39 0.78 -9.10
C VAL A 310 12.52 -0.09 -9.64
N TYR A 311 12.20 -1.23 -10.21
CA TYR A 311 13.21 -2.17 -10.77
C TYR A 311 13.92 -1.57 -11.98
N GLN A 312 13.20 -0.85 -12.83
CA GLN A 312 13.76 -0.15 -13.97
C GLN A 312 14.72 0.96 -13.51
N THR A 313 14.34 1.78 -12.53
CA THR A 313 15.20 2.84 -11.97
C THR A 313 16.45 2.25 -11.34
N MET A 314 16.32 1.16 -10.55
CA MET A 314 17.43 0.45 -9.94
C MET A 314 18.41 -0.12 -10.99
N ALA A 315 17.89 -0.64 -12.10
CA ALA A 315 18.69 -1.13 -13.21
C ALA A 315 19.36 0.02 -14.00
N ALA A 316 18.65 1.12 -14.24
CA ALA A 316 19.20 2.31 -14.90
C ALA A 316 20.33 2.96 -14.10
N ASP A 317 20.32 2.81 -12.78
CA ASP A 317 21.38 3.24 -11.88
C ASP A 317 22.58 2.26 -11.80
N GLY A 318 22.57 1.18 -12.59
CA GLY A 318 23.64 0.17 -12.61
C GLY A 318 23.67 -0.76 -11.40
N SER A 319 22.63 -0.74 -10.57
CA SER A 319 22.56 -1.54 -9.34
C SER A 319 21.88 -2.89 -9.54
N PHE A 320 21.34 -3.17 -10.73
CA PHE A 320 20.61 -4.42 -11.04
C PHE A 320 20.79 -4.83 -12.51
N LEU A 321 20.01 -5.81 -12.98
CA LEU A 321 20.07 -6.38 -14.33
C LEU A 321 19.94 -5.29 -15.41
N PRO A 322 20.95 -5.06 -16.28
CA PRO A 322 20.93 -3.96 -17.25
C PRO A 322 19.77 -4.04 -18.26
N GLN A 323 19.27 -5.26 -18.51
CA GLN A 323 18.14 -5.47 -19.43
C GLN A 323 16.86 -4.79 -18.94
N LEU A 324 16.68 -4.63 -17.62
CA LEU A 324 15.52 -3.99 -17.03
C LEU A 324 15.56 -2.45 -17.12
N ALA A 325 16.72 -1.87 -17.43
CA ALA A 325 16.90 -0.41 -17.50
C ALA A 325 16.17 0.24 -18.68
N ARG A 326 15.88 -0.54 -19.74
CA ARG A 326 15.34 -0.01 -20.99
C ARG A 326 13.82 0.15 -20.95
N LEU A 327 13.34 1.29 -21.44
CA LEU A 327 11.91 1.49 -21.74
C LEU A 327 11.59 0.98 -23.16
N HIS A 328 10.37 0.45 -23.33
CA HIS A 328 9.90 0.00 -24.63
C HIS A 328 9.83 1.21 -25.62
N PRO A 329 10.39 1.12 -26.82
CA PRO A 329 10.50 2.27 -27.72
C PRO A 329 9.16 2.92 -28.07
N ARG A 330 8.13 2.09 -28.33
CA ARG A 330 6.78 2.53 -28.70
C ARG A 330 5.91 2.89 -27.50
N TYR A 331 5.90 2.04 -26.45
CA TYR A 331 4.95 2.15 -25.34
C TYR A 331 5.48 3.00 -24.17
N ARG A 332 6.79 3.22 -24.13
CA ARG A 332 7.47 3.95 -23.04
C ARG A 332 7.21 3.34 -21.65
N THR A 333 7.00 2.02 -21.62
CA THR A 333 6.83 1.21 -20.40
C THR A 333 8.10 0.46 -20.07
N PRO A 334 8.35 0.09 -18.81
CA PRO A 334 9.46 -0.76 -18.40
C PRO A 334 9.15 -2.24 -18.71
N ALA A 335 9.00 -2.56 -20.00
CA ALA A 335 8.46 -3.83 -20.50
C ALA A 335 9.20 -5.06 -19.94
N ALA A 336 10.55 -5.04 -19.94
CA ALA A 336 11.34 -6.13 -19.40
C ALA A 336 11.11 -6.34 -17.90
N ALA A 337 10.96 -5.24 -17.13
CA ALA A 337 10.68 -5.31 -15.70
C ALA A 337 9.27 -5.85 -15.42
N ILE A 338 8.26 -5.49 -16.24
CA ILE A 338 6.90 -6.04 -16.16
C ILE A 338 6.92 -7.56 -16.40
N VAL A 339 7.60 -8.02 -17.46
CA VAL A 339 7.70 -9.46 -17.77
C VAL A 339 8.42 -10.22 -16.66
N PHE A 340 9.52 -9.66 -16.14
CA PHE A 340 10.28 -10.28 -15.05
C PHE A 340 9.43 -10.40 -13.77
N GLN A 341 8.74 -9.32 -13.39
CA GLN A 341 7.80 -9.33 -12.25
C GLN A 341 6.67 -10.33 -12.45
N CYS A 342 6.08 -10.39 -13.65
CA CYS A 342 5.02 -11.33 -13.99
C CYS A 342 5.49 -12.77 -13.80
N ALA A 343 6.63 -13.14 -14.38
CA ALA A 343 7.19 -14.49 -14.27
C ALA A 343 7.45 -14.86 -12.80
N TRP A 344 8.04 -13.97 -12.02
CA TRP A 344 8.32 -14.20 -10.60
C TRP A 344 7.04 -14.32 -9.77
N ALA A 345 6.05 -13.47 -9.99
CA ALA A 345 4.76 -13.54 -9.31
C ALA A 345 3.99 -14.84 -9.64
N VAL A 346 4.05 -15.31 -10.89
CA VAL A 346 3.48 -16.61 -11.29
C VAL A 346 4.17 -17.76 -10.56
N LEU A 347 5.50 -17.77 -10.50
CA LEU A 347 6.26 -18.77 -9.73
C LEU A 347 5.87 -18.81 -8.26
N LEU A 348 5.76 -17.64 -7.62
CA LEU A 348 5.32 -17.54 -6.22
C LEU A 348 3.86 -18.01 -6.05
N THR A 349 2.98 -17.74 -7.00
CA THR A 349 1.59 -18.20 -6.97
C THR A 349 1.51 -19.71 -7.08
N LEU A 350 2.32 -20.34 -7.95
CA LEU A 350 2.42 -21.79 -8.11
C LEU A 350 3.01 -22.50 -6.89
N SER A 351 3.96 -21.86 -6.19
CA SER A 351 4.59 -22.44 -4.99
C SER A 351 3.62 -22.58 -3.81
N GLY A 352 2.49 -21.88 -3.81
CA GLY A 352 1.53 -21.87 -2.71
C GLY A 352 1.97 -21.11 -1.46
N THR A 353 3.16 -20.49 -1.45
CA THR A 353 3.74 -19.80 -0.29
C THR A 353 3.24 -18.38 -0.10
N TYR A 354 2.34 -17.89 -0.97
CA TYR A 354 1.85 -16.51 -0.96
C TYR A 354 1.24 -16.06 0.37
N GLY A 355 0.63 -16.96 1.15
CA GLY A 355 0.11 -16.62 2.49
C GLY A 355 1.21 -16.26 3.49
N GLN A 356 2.31 -17.03 3.49
CA GLN A 356 3.47 -16.77 4.35
C GLN A 356 4.21 -15.49 3.91
N LEU A 357 4.25 -15.22 2.61
CA LEU A 357 4.87 -14.02 2.07
C LEU A 357 4.17 -12.73 2.51
N LEU A 358 2.84 -12.76 2.74
CA LEU A 358 2.11 -11.60 3.25
C LEU A 358 2.62 -11.11 4.61
N ASP A 359 2.94 -12.03 5.51
CA ASP A 359 3.48 -11.67 6.84
C ASP A 359 4.85 -10.99 6.71
N TRP A 360 5.67 -11.43 5.74
CA TRP A 360 6.98 -10.82 5.46
C TRP A 360 6.86 -9.46 4.78
N VAL A 361 5.81 -9.27 3.96
CA VAL A 361 5.50 -8.00 3.29
C VAL A 361 5.31 -6.88 4.30
N VAL A 362 4.46 -7.09 5.31
CA VAL A 362 4.15 -6.06 6.31
C VAL A 362 5.40 -5.63 7.06
N PHE A 363 6.22 -6.58 7.49
CA PHE A 363 7.48 -6.30 8.18
C PHE A 363 8.43 -5.46 7.32
N GLY A 364 8.63 -5.87 6.06
CA GLY A 364 9.50 -5.17 5.12
C GLY A 364 9.00 -3.77 4.77
N ASP A 365 7.70 -3.62 4.50
CA ASP A 365 7.10 -2.35 4.13
C ASP A 365 7.33 -1.27 5.20
N TRP A 366 7.07 -1.58 6.47
CA TRP A 366 7.17 -0.60 7.54
C TRP A 366 8.62 -0.19 7.86
N ILE A 367 9.61 -1.08 7.68
CA ILE A 367 11.03 -0.71 7.75
C ILE A 367 11.31 0.40 6.71
N PHE A 368 10.93 0.17 5.47
CA PHE A 368 11.25 1.09 4.38
C PHE A 368 10.37 2.34 4.35
N PHE A 369 9.13 2.28 4.86
CA PHE A 369 8.30 3.48 5.04
C PHE A 369 8.92 4.43 6.08
N GLY A 370 9.35 3.89 7.21
CA GLY A 370 10.06 4.66 8.24
C GLY A 370 11.34 5.26 7.70
N LEU A 371 12.17 4.48 7.03
CA LEU A 371 13.43 4.95 6.42
C LEU A 371 13.18 6.00 5.32
N ALA A 372 12.16 5.81 4.47
CA ALA A 372 11.83 6.78 3.42
C ALA A 372 11.40 8.13 4.02
N VAL A 373 10.56 8.12 5.07
CA VAL A 373 10.19 9.37 5.77
C VAL A 373 11.37 9.99 6.50
N ALA A 374 12.27 9.19 7.06
CA ALA A 374 13.50 9.69 7.70
C ALA A 374 14.41 10.45 6.71
N THR A 375 14.31 10.19 5.40
CA THR A 375 15.07 10.96 4.38
C THR A 375 14.69 12.44 4.37
N LEU A 376 13.49 12.83 4.83
CA LEU A 376 13.08 14.25 4.93
C LEU A 376 13.99 15.05 5.86
N PHE A 377 14.44 14.45 6.97
CA PHE A 377 15.38 15.12 7.88
C PHE A 377 16.70 15.40 7.18
N VAL A 378 17.19 14.45 6.37
CA VAL A 378 18.43 14.60 5.60
C VAL A 378 18.27 15.67 4.53
N TYR A 379 17.17 15.64 3.75
CA TYR A 379 16.92 16.61 2.69
C TYR A 379 16.82 18.04 3.24
N ARG A 380 16.01 18.25 4.26
CA ARG A 380 15.83 19.57 4.84
C ARG A 380 17.10 20.11 5.50
N ARG A 381 17.90 19.23 6.15
CA ARG A 381 19.23 19.63 6.69
C ARG A 381 20.19 20.04 5.59
N ARG A 382 20.28 19.28 4.50
CA ARG A 382 21.15 19.62 3.35
C ARG A 382 20.74 20.93 2.69
N GLU A 383 19.45 21.18 2.52
CA GLU A 383 18.93 22.44 1.97
C GLU A 383 19.28 23.63 2.87
N ALA A 384 19.13 23.49 4.17
CA ALA A 384 19.48 24.53 5.14
C ALA A 384 20.97 24.89 5.08
N VAL A 385 21.85 23.90 4.94
CA VAL A 385 23.29 24.09 4.80
C VAL A 385 23.62 24.79 3.48
N LEU A 386 23.03 24.37 2.36
CA LEU A 386 23.27 24.94 1.04
C LEU A 386 22.75 26.38 0.91
N ALA A 387 21.69 26.72 1.65
CA ALA A 387 21.13 28.08 1.65
C ALA A 387 21.95 29.07 2.51
N GLY A 388 23.05 28.67 3.14
CA GLY A 388 23.84 29.50 4.04
C GLY A 388 23.06 29.94 5.30
N ALA A 389 21.93 29.31 5.54
CA ALA A 389 21.03 29.69 6.62
C ALA A 389 21.47 28.99 7.90
N GLY A 390 21.84 29.73 8.90
CA GLY A 390 21.87 29.29 10.31
C GLY A 390 20.52 28.65 10.68
N PRO A 391 20.35 28.09 11.87
CA PRO A 391 19.19 27.31 12.29
C PRO A 391 17.81 27.96 12.05
N GLY A 392 17.72 29.27 11.85
CA GLY A 392 16.49 30.02 11.51
C GLY A 392 16.25 30.27 10.02
N GLY A 393 17.25 30.06 9.17
CA GLY A 393 17.16 30.39 7.72
C GLY A 393 16.50 29.35 6.83
N ALA A 394 16.10 28.19 7.37
CA ALA A 394 15.40 27.12 6.65
C ALA A 394 14.06 27.58 6.05
N ALA A 395 13.51 28.70 6.51
CA ALA A 395 12.29 29.31 5.95
C ALA A 395 12.55 30.03 4.62
N ALA A 396 13.75 30.57 4.37
CA ALA A 396 14.08 31.35 3.18
C ALA A 396 14.50 30.49 1.96
N ALA A 397 14.92 29.25 2.15
CA ALA A 397 15.41 28.36 1.10
C ALA A 397 14.32 27.76 0.17
N SER A 398 13.08 28.24 0.27
CA SER A 398 11.94 27.72 -0.50
C SER A 398 11.57 28.55 -1.72
N ALA A 399 12.54 29.06 -2.44
CA ALA A 399 12.32 29.75 -3.70
C ALA A 399 11.95 28.79 -4.86
N GLY A 400 11.00 27.92 -4.68
CA GLY A 400 10.55 27.05 -5.74
C GLY A 400 9.43 26.12 -5.30
N GLY A 401 8.25 26.67 -4.99
CA GLY A 401 6.94 26.05 -5.03
C GLY A 401 6.72 24.59 -4.60
N SER A 402 7.68 23.95 -3.95
CA SER A 402 7.56 22.58 -3.51
C SER A 402 6.69 22.48 -2.25
N TYR A 403 5.75 21.52 -2.28
CA TYR A 403 4.92 21.20 -1.14
C TYR A 403 5.77 20.82 0.09
N ARG A 404 5.38 21.30 1.26
CA ARG A 404 6.02 20.98 2.53
C ARG A 404 5.01 20.30 3.47
N ALA A 405 5.42 19.20 4.09
CA ALA A 405 4.63 18.50 5.09
C ALA A 405 4.36 19.41 6.30
N LEU A 406 3.09 19.48 6.70
CA LEU A 406 2.67 20.24 7.86
C LEU A 406 3.23 19.62 9.14
N GLY A 407 3.55 20.46 10.13
CA GLY A 407 3.97 20.00 11.46
C GLY A 407 5.39 19.42 11.53
N TYR A 408 6.27 19.78 10.60
CA TYR A 408 7.70 19.40 10.70
C TYR A 408 8.37 20.08 11.91
N PRO A 409 9.22 19.40 12.69
CA PRO A 409 9.70 18.01 12.52
C PRO A 409 8.82 16.93 13.16
N VAL A 410 7.74 17.32 13.85
CA VAL A 410 6.90 16.42 14.67
C VAL A 410 6.21 15.35 13.81
N THR A 411 5.55 15.76 12.71
CA THR A 411 4.83 14.82 11.83
C THR A 411 5.71 13.70 11.30
N PRO A 412 6.88 13.95 10.67
CA PRO A 412 7.75 12.87 10.24
C PRO A 412 8.34 12.06 11.40
N ALA A 413 8.62 12.69 12.57
CA ALA A 413 9.12 11.98 13.74
C ALA A 413 8.08 10.98 14.29
N LEU A 414 6.82 11.40 14.41
CA LEU A 414 5.71 10.54 14.83
C LEU A 414 5.50 9.39 13.85
N PHE A 415 5.57 9.65 12.54
CA PHE A 415 5.45 8.58 11.56
C PHE A 415 6.60 7.56 11.65
N VAL A 416 7.84 8.02 11.81
CA VAL A 416 9.01 7.13 11.99
C VAL A 416 8.87 6.32 13.28
N ALA A 417 8.40 6.92 14.37
CA ALA A 417 8.14 6.22 15.63
C ALA A 417 7.04 5.16 15.48
N ALA A 418 5.94 5.49 14.76
CA ALA A 418 4.89 4.53 14.45
C ALA A 418 5.40 3.37 13.59
N ALA A 419 6.24 3.65 12.59
CA ALA A 419 6.87 2.63 11.76
C ALA A 419 7.77 1.69 12.58
N ALA A 420 8.61 2.26 13.45
CA ALA A 420 9.45 1.47 14.35
C ALA A 420 8.62 0.61 15.30
N TYR A 421 7.52 1.16 15.84
CA TYR A 421 6.59 0.42 16.68
C TYR A 421 5.98 -0.78 15.95
N VAL A 422 5.51 -0.61 14.70
CA VAL A 422 4.95 -1.72 13.89
C VAL A 422 6.00 -2.80 13.63
N VAL A 423 7.23 -2.41 13.30
CA VAL A 423 8.33 -3.35 13.08
C VAL A 423 8.62 -4.16 14.35
N VAL A 424 8.77 -3.51 15.49
CA VAL A 424 9.01 -4.17 16.77
C VAL A 424 7.84 -5.09 17.12
N SER A 425 6.60 -4.62 16.98
CA SER A 425 5.40 -5.43 17.25
C SER A 425 5.31 -6.66 16.35
N SER A 426 5.68 -6.52 15.06
CA SER A 426 5.72 -7.66 14.12
C SER A 426 6.78 -8.70 14.51
N VAL A 427 7.95 -8.24 14.94
CA VAL A 427 9.02 -9.13 15.44
C VAL A 427 8.57 -9.90 16.68
N LEU A 428 7.93 -9.22 17.64
CA LEU A 428 7.46 -9.84 18.87
C LEU A 428 6.29 -10.81 18.64
N ALA A 429 5.40 -10.48 17.69
CA ALA A 429 4.26 -11.32 17.37
C ALA A 429 4.64 -12.59 16.58
N ASN A 430 5.60 -12.49 15.65
CA ASN A 430 6.02 -13.58 14.76
C ASN A 430 7.54 -13.57 14.55
N PRO A 431 8.35 -13.97 15.56
CA PRO A 431 9.83 -13.88 15.48
C PRO A 431 10.42 -14.72 14.36
N THR A 432 9.82 -15.86 14.04
CA THR A 432 10.27 -16.74 12.94
C THR A 432 10.09 -16.06 11.58
N ASN A 433 8.94 -15.43 11.32
CA ASN A 433 8.70 -14.71 10.07
C ASN A 433 9.59 -13.47 9.94
N ALA A 434 9.83 -12.76 11.05
CA ALA A 434 10.76 -11.63 11.10
C ALA A 434 12.21 -12.07 10.81
N LEU A 435 12.63 -13.24 11.31
CA LEU A 435 13.95 -13.81 11.00
C LEU A 435 14.08 -14.12 9.51
N TYR A 436 13.10 -14.81 8.90
CA TYR A 436 13.15 -15.12 7.46
C TYR A 436 13.14 -13.86 6.61
N GLY A 437 12.30 -12.86 6.94
CA GLY A 437 12.31 -11.57 6.27
C GLY A 437 13.66 -10.85 6.37
N THR A 438 14.29 -10.88 7.55
CA THR A 438 15.62 -10.31 7.77
C THR A 438 16.69 -11.04 6.98
N LEU A 439 16.70 -12.37 6.97
CA LEU A 439 17.65 -13.17 6.20
C LEU A 439 17.53 -12.91 4.70
N LEU A 440 16.31 -12.76 4.21
CA LEU A 440 16.05 -12.43 2.80
C LEU A 440 16.56 -11.01 2.45
N LEU A 441 16.39 -10.04 3.33
CA LEU A 441 16.98 -8.70 3.16
C LEU A 441 18.51 -8.78 3.14
N LEU A 442 19.12 -9.49 4.09
CA LEU A 442 20.57 -9.64 4.19
C LEU A 442 21.17 -10.41 3.00
N ALA A 443 20.43 -11.35 2.41
CA ALA A 443 20.83 -12.03 1.17
C ALA A 443 21.00 -11.06 -0.01
N GLY A 444 20.38 -9.89 0.02
CA GLY A 444 20.60 -8.81 -0.94
C GLY A 444 21.99 -8.18 -0.86
N VAL A 445 22.66 -8.22 0.30
CA VAL A 445 23.98 -7.58 0.47
C VAL A 445 25.05 -8.19 -0.44
N PRO A 446 25.28 -9.52 -0.47
CA PRO A 446 26.27 -10.11 -1.40
C PRO A 446 25.92 -9.86 -2.86
N VAL A 447 24.62 -9.86 -3.23
CA VAL A 447 24.18 -9.56 -4.58
C VAL A 447 24.51 -8.10 -4.95
N PHE A 448 24.26 -7.15 -4.04
CA PHE A 448 24.65 -5.76 -4.22
C PHE A 448 26.16 -5.59 -4.41
N LEU A 449 26.97 -6.26 -3.60
CA LEU A 449 28.43 -6.18 -3.69
C LEU A 449 28.95 -6.76 -5.03
N PHE A 450 28.34 -7.83 -5.51
CA PHE A 450 28.63 -8.41 -6.83
C PHE A 450 28.34 -7.41 -7.96
N TRP A 451 27.15 -6.81 -8.01
CA TRP A 451 26.79 -5.82 -9.04
C TRP A 451 27.65 -4.57 -8.96
N ARG A 452 27.96 -4.08 -7.76
CA ARG A 452 28.82 -2.90 -7.55
C ARG A 452 30.24 -3.11 -8.07
N ARG A 453 30.79 -4.32 -7.91
CA ARG A 453 32.10 -4.66 -8.47
C ARG A 453 32.06 -4.65 -10.00
N ARG A 454 31.03 -5.23 -10.59
CA ARG A 454 30.86 -5.33 -12.04
C ARG A 454 30.60 -3.98 -12.72
N ALA A 455 29.98 -3.04 -12.03
CA ALA A 455 29.75 -1.68 -12.54
C ALA A 455 31.00 -0.79 -12.48
N ARG A 456 32.07 -1.22 -11.77
CA ARG A 456 33.37 -0.52 -11.66
C ARG A 456 34.42 -1.08 -12.59
N ALA A 457 34.25 -2.30 -13.05
CA ALA A 457 35.07 -2.97 -14.08
C ALA A 457 34.53 -2.65 -15.49
#